data_fb8264ce04ad32983d17228c0090b91b
#
_entry.id   fb8264ce04ad32983d17228c0090b91b
#
_cell.length_a   1.000
_cell.length_b   1.000
_cell.length_c   1.000
_cell.angle_alpha   90.00
_cell.angle_beta   90.00
_cell.angle_gamma   90.00
#
_symmetry.space_group_name_H-M   'P 1'
#
loop_
_entity.id
_entity.type
_entity.pdbx_description
1 polymer ?
#
loop_
_entity_poly.entity_id
_entity_poly.type
_entity_poly.pdbx_seq_one_letter_code
_entity_poly.pdbx_strand_id
1 'polypeptide(L)'
;MVLQCTTYRKNMNLTKNIAKIFINALNNEEYVIDKTGCKTIEIIGASFIADKPAIFGEPNEDYIEKELMWYERQSTNVYDIYGHENAPKAWLYSANKHGEINSNYGHLIYSKKYFKQYDKVFKELLSNPDSRRGSMIYQRPSIWHEYKENGKNDFICTNAVTYYVRDNKLHCVVQMRSNDVIFGYRNDYAWQEYVLRKLQEDLYYNGIHCELGDI
;
A
#
# COMPACT_ATOMS: atom_id res chain seq x y z
N MET A 1 -17.49 29.48 -4.41
CA MET A 1 -18.11 28.75 -3.29
C MET A 1 -17.01 27.82 -2.72
N VAL A 2 -16.36 28.23 -1.65
CA VAL A 2 -15.32 27.41 -0.99
C VAL A 2 -16.06 26.53 -0.02
N LEU A 3 -16.23 25.26 -0.35
CA LEU A 3 -16.68 24.22 0.61
C LEU A 3 -15.52 23.97 1.56
N GLN A 4 -15.63 24.42 2.80
CA GLN A 4 -14.66 24.11 3.85
C GLN A 4 -14.64 22.59 4.08
N CYS A 5 -13.49 21.97 3.86
CA CYS A 5 -13.26 20.52 3.94
C CYS A 5 -13.40 19.91 5.35
N THR A 6 -13.59 20.70 6.39
CA THR A 6 -13.68 20.29 7.79
C THR A 6 -14.92 19.44 8.14
N THR A 7 -15.91 19.39 7.26
CA THR A 7 -17.18 18.66 7.51
C THR A 7 -17.14 17.19 7.06
N TYR A 8 -16.22 16.79 6.20
CA TYR A 8 -16.19 15.43 5.62
C TYR A 8 -15.62 14.37 6.55
N ARG A 9 -14.71 14.72 7.48
CA ARG A 9 -14.14 13.75 8.45
C ARG A 9 -15.17 13.09 9.37
N LYS A 10 -16.29 13.76 9.67
CA LYS A 10 -17.28 13.24 10.64
C LYS A 10 -18.02 11.97 10.17
N ASN A 11 -18.02 11.68 8.87
CA ASN A 11 -18.76 10.56 8.27
C ASN A 11 -17.87 9.51 7.60
N MET A 12 -16.54 9.62 7.70
CA MET A 12 -15.64 8.62 7.12
C MET A 12 -15.49 7.43 8.06
N ASN A 13 -15.48 6.23 7.50
CA ASN A 13 -15.14 5.03 8.25
C ASN A 13 -13.68 5.10 8.72
N LEU A 14 -13.45 4.60 9.92
CA LEU A 14 -12.12 4.40 10.49
C LEU A 14 -11.80 2.91 10.52
N THR A 15 -10.55 2.55 10.74
CA THR A 15 -10.08 1.16 10.90
C THR A 15 -10.97 0.34 11.84
N LYS A 16 -11.39 0.93 12.97
CA LYS A 16 -12.31 0.28 13.93
C LYS A 16 -13.70 -0.06 13.36
N ASN A 17 -14.18 0.72 12.38
CA ASN A 17 -15.48 0.46 11.76
C ASN A 17 -15.37 -0.74 10.82
N ILE A 18 -14.27 -0.84 10.09
CA ILE A 18 -13.97 -2.00 9.24
C ILE A 18 -13.85 -3.27 10.10
N ALA A 19 -13.10 -3.21 11.21
CA ALA A 19 -13.02 -4.34 12.15
C ALA A 19 -14.40 -4.81 12.62
N LYS A 20 -15.30 -3.88 12.98
CA LYS A 20 -16.67 -4.22 13.40
C LYS A 20 -17.48 -4.92 12.33
N ILE A 21 -17.34 -4.52 11.06
CA ILE A 21 -18.05 -5.17 9.94
C ILE A 21 -17.60 -6.64 9.83
N PHE A 22 -16.28 -6.90 9.88
CA PHE A 22 -15.76 -8.27 9.82
C PHE A 22 -16.19 -9.11 11.04
N ILE A 23 -16.17 -8.53 12.25
CA ILE A 23 -16.62 -9.22 13.47
C ILE A 23 -18.12 -9.57 13.38
N ASN A 24 -18.95 -8.63 12.91
CA ASN A 24 -20.37 -8.88 12.74
C ASN A 24 -20.63 -9.99 11.70
N ALA A 25 -19.97 -9.94 10.56
CA ALA A 25 -20.10 -10.97 9.53
C ALA A 25 -19.66 -12.35 10.06
N LEU A 26 -18.58 -12.40 10.85
CA LEU A 26 -18.12 -13.63 11.49
C LEU A 26 -19.17 -14.19 12.48
N ASN A 27 -19.74 -13.33 13.34
CA ASN A 27 -20.75 -13.71 14.32
C ASN A 27 -22.07 -14.17 13.68
N ASN A 28 -22.40 -13.63 12.51
CA ASN A 28 -23.60 -13.99 11.75
C ASN A 28 -23.34 -15.14 10.75
N GLU A 29 -22.13 -15.71 10.74
CA GLU A 29 -21.73 -16.76 9.79
C GLU A 29 -21.90 -16.37 8.31
N GLU A 30 -21.70 -15.09 7.99
CA GLU A 30 -21.80 -14.54 6.64
C GLU A 30 -20.52 -14.83 5.86
N TYR A 31 -20.45 -15.97 5.18
CA TYR A 31 -19.28 -16.38 4.43
C TYR A 31 -19.53 -16.42 2.93
N VAL A 32 -18.50 -16.12 2.16
CA VAL A 32 -18.37 -16.52 0.77
C VAL A 32 -17.42 -17.71 0.64
N ILE A 33 -17.67 -18.59 -0.31
CA ILE A 33 -16.77 -19.72 -0.59
C ILE A 33 -15.86 -19.29 -1.72
N ASP A 34 -14.56 -19.27 -1.45
CA ASP A 34 -13.57 -18.95 -2.46
C ASP A 34 -13.33 -20.10 -3.45
N LYS A 35 -12.52 -19.87 -4.48
CA LYS A 35 -12.18 -20.88 -5.50
C LYS A 35 -11.45 -22.11 -4.97
N THR A 36 -10.95 -22.07 -3.75
CA THR A 36 -10.28 -23.21 -3.06
C THR A 36 -11.24 -24.00 -2.18
N GLY A 37 -12.50 -23.53 -2.04
CA GLY A 37 -13.48 -24.11 -1.12
C GLY A 37 -13.39 -23.60 0.31
N CYS A 38 -12.52 -22.60 0.58
CA CYS A 38 -12.38 -22.01 1.90
C CYS A 38 -13.48 -20.97 2.16
N LYS A 39 -14.01 -20.97 3.40
CA LYS A 39 -14.90 -19.92 3.88
C LYS A 39 -14.09 -18.64 4.13
N THR A 40 -14.50 -17.55 3.48
CA THR A 40 -13.89 -16.23 3.63
C THR A 40 -14.95 -15.18 3.92
N ILE A 41 -14.56 -14.08 4.55
CA ILE A 41 -15.38 -12.87 4.69
C ILE A 41 -14.74 -11.81 3.82
N GLU A 42 -15.51 -11.22 2.91
CA GLU A 42 -15.02 -10.24 1.94
C GLU A 42 -15.87 -8.98 1.97
N ILE A 43 -15.22 -7.80 1.89
CA ILE A 43 -15.89 -6.51 1.70
C ILE A 43 -15.43 -5.95 0.36
N ILE A 44 -16.33 -5.85 -0.61
CA ILE A 44 -16.05 -5.25 -1.91
C ILE A 44 -16.21 -3.73 -1.80
N GLY A 45 -15.18 -2.98 -2.21
CA GLY A 45 -15.22 -1.51 -2.27
C GLY A 45 -15.12 -0.83 -0.89
N ALA A 46 -14.44 -1.45 0.08
CA ALA A 46 -14.16 -0.81 1.37
C ALA A 46 -13.42 0.52 1.16
N SER A 47 -13.85 1.57 1.89
CA SER A 47 -13.19 2.87 1.92
C SER A 47 -13.21 3.40 3.34
N PHE A 48 -12.02 3.78 3.85
CA PHE A 48 -11.87 4.24 5.23
C PHE A 48 -10.56 5.03 5.39
N ILE A 49 -10.45 5.79 6.49
CA ILE A 49 -9.18 6.37 6.92
C ILE A 49 -8.42 5.29 7.68
N ALA A 50 -7.20 5.02 7.24
CA ALA A 50 -6.27 4.08 7.87
C ALA A 50 -5.61 4.75 9.09
N ASP A 51 -6.39 4.95 10.16
CA ASP A 51 -5.97 5.64 11.38
C ASP A 51 -5.19 4.76 12.36
N LYS A 52 -5.00 3.47 12.03
CA LYS A 52 -4.28 2.49 12.82
C LYS A 52 -3.44 1.58 11.95
N PRO A 53 -2.26 1.12 12.43
CA PRO A 53 -1.36 0.24 11.68
C PRO A 53 -1.89 -1.20 11.54
N ALA A 54 -2.96 -1.56 12.23
CA ALA A 54 -3.59 -2.87 12.15
C ALA A 54 -5.11 -2.76 12.24
N ILE A 55 -5.83 -3.56 11.45
CA ILE A 55 -7.27 -3.80 11.61
C ILE A 55 -7.49 -4.88 12.68
N PHE A 56 -6.68 -5.94 12.63
CA PHE A 56 -6.66 -7.02 13.63
C PHE A 56 -5.22 -7.36 14.03
N GLY A 57 -5.05 -7.74 15.31
CA GLY A 57 -3.75 -8.12 15.87
C GLY A 57 -2.78 -6.94 15.95
N GLU A 58 -1.49 -7.26 16.03
CA GLU A 58 -0.41 -6.29 16.14
C GLU A 58 0.55 -6.41 14.94
N PRO A 59 1.19 -5.31 14.50
CA PRO A 59 2.26 -5.36 13.51
C PRO A 59 3.41 -6.26 13.97
N ASN A 60 4.07 -6.91 13.01
CA ASN A 60 5.34 -7.59 13.27
C ASN A 60 6.47 -6.64 12.84
N GLU A 61 7.00 -5.90 13.80
CA GLU A 61 7.99 -4.84 13.55
C GLU A 61 9.27 -5.38 12.89
N ASP A 62 9.79 -6.55 13.31
CA ASP A 62 10.96 -7.16 12.68
C ASP A 62 10.72 -7.48 11.20
N TYR A 63 9.55 -8.04 10.90
CA TYR A 63 9.19 -8.34 9.52
C TYR A 63 9.03 -7.07 8.70
N ILE A 64 8.33 -6.07 9.23
CA ILE A 64 8.11 -4.77 8.56
C ILE A 64 9.43 -4.11 8.25
N GLU A 65 10.37 -4.05 9.20
CA GLU A 65 11.69 -3.47 8.97
C GLU A 65 12.43 -4.17 7.82
N LYS A 66 12.44 -5.51 7.81
CA LYS A 66 13.08 -6.28 6.74
C LYS A 66 12.44 -6.07 5.38
N GLU A 67 11.12 -6.03 5.33
CA GLU A 67 10.38 -5.79 4.09
C GLU A 67 10.60 -4.37 3.56
N LEU A 68 10.60 -3.35 4.42
CA LEU A 68 10.92 -1.98 4.04
C LEU A 68 12.35 -1.85 3.49
N MET A 69 13.33 -2.47 4.15
CA MET A 69 14.71 -2.52 3.65
C MET A 69 14.82 -3.22 2.29
N TRP A 70 14.05 -4.26 2.08
CA TRP A 70 13.98 -4.98 0.81
C TRP A 70 13.34 -4.12 -0.29
N TYR A 71 12.28 -3.37 0.00
CA TYR A 71 11.70 -2.40 -0.92
C TYR A 71 12.71 -1.29 -1.28
N GLU A 72 13.43 -0.74 -0.32
CA GLU A 72 14.45 0.29 -0.57
C GLU A 72 15.59 -0.22 -1.47
N ARG A 73 16.00 -1.47 -1.30
CA ARG A 73 17.00 -2.12 -2.19
C ARG A 73 16.47 -2.39 -3.59
N GLN A 74 15.16 -2.28 -3.81
CA GLN A 74 14.49 -2.53 -5.09
C GLN A 74 14.73 -3.96 -5.63
N SER A 75 15.04 -4.91 -4.75
CA SER A 75 15.26 -6.29 -5.15
C SER A 75 13.94 -6.97 -5.49
N THR A 76 13.87 -7.60 -6.66
CA THR A 76 12.71 -8.40 -7.08
C THR A 76 12.84 -9.87 -6.66
N ASN A 77 13.78 -10.21 -5.78
CA ASN A 77 13.98 -11.55 -5.26
C ASN A 77 13.56 -11.63 -3.79
N VAL A 78 12.61 -12.51 -3.47
CA VAL A 78 12.04 -12.68 -2.12
C VAL A 78 13.05 -13.26 -1.12
N TYR A 79 14.10 -13.93 -1.60
CA TYR A 79 15.15 -14.46 -0.74
C TYR A 79 16.01 -13.36 -0.12
N ASP A 80 15.97 -12.14 -0.65
CA ASP A 80 16.72 -11.01 -0.10
C ASP A 80 16.05 -10.39 1.14
N ILE A 81 14.87 -10.88 1.56
CA ILE A 81 14.20 -10.44 2.80
C ILE A 81 14.89 -11.07 4.02
N TYR A 82 14.96 -12.41 4.08
CA TYR A 82 15.49 -13.19 5.21
C TYR A 82 16.50 -14.29 4.81
N GLY A 83 16.88 -14.37 3.55
CA GLY A 83 17.63 -15.50 3.01
C GLY A 83 16.70 -16.62 2.52
N HIS A 84 17.31 -17.60 1.84
CA HIS A 84 16.58 -18.65 1.13
C HIS A 84 15.75 -19.55 2.06
N GLU A 85 16.30 -19.92 3.22
CA GLU A 85 15.66 -20.85 4.15
C GLU A 85 14.48 -20.24 4.92
N ASN A 86 14.48 -18.93 5.08
CA ASN A 86 13.51 -18.19 5.91
C ASN A 86 12.58 -17.26 5.09
N ALA A 87 12.53 -17.43 3.77
CA ALA A 87 11.69 -16.59 2.92
C ALA A 87 10.21 -16.69 3.32
N PRO A 88 9.49 -15.56 3.40
CA PRO A 88 8.10 -15.54 3.85
C PRO A 88 7.20 -16.35 2.93
N LYS A 89 6.35 -17.21 3.50
CA LYS A 89 5.49 -18.14 2.74
C LYS A 89 4.56 -17.41 1.76
N ALA A 90 4.05 -16.24 2.14
CA ALA A 90 3.18 -15.44 1.28
C ALA A 90 3.91 -15.00 0.01
N TRP A 91 5.17 -14.58 0.14
CA TRP A 91 6.00 -14.23 -1.01
C TRP A 91 6.41 -15.44 -1.85
N LEU A 92 6.72 -16.57 -1.22
CA LEU A 92 7.03 -17.82 -1.93
C LEU A 92 5.86 -18.31 -2.79
N TYR A 93 4.62 -18.09 -2.34
CA TYR A 93 3.43 -18.40 -3.14
C TYR A 93 3.34 -17.57 -4.43
N SER A 94 3.80 -16.33 -4.39
CA SER A 94 3.78 -15.40 -5.52
C SER A 94 5.00 -15.53 -6.44
N ALA A 95 6.13 -15.96 -5.87
CA ALA A 95 7.41 -16.05 -6.57
C ALA A 95 7.50 -17.26 -7.51
N ASN A 96 8.35 -17.13 -8.53
CA ASN A 96 8.77 -18.28 -9.31
C ASN A 96 9.80 -19.12 -8.55
N LYS A 97 10.25 -20.23 -9.18
CA LYS A 97 11.25 -21.16 -8.59
C LYS A 97 12.60 -20.50 -8.26
N HIS A 98 12.88 -19.31 -8.79
CA HIS A 98 14.09 -18.54 -8.53
C HIS A 98 13.89 -17.43 -7.49
N GLY A 99 12.70 -17.32 -6.90
CA GLY A 99 12.34 -16.29 -5.94
C GLY A 99 11.95 -14.94 -6.56
N GLU A 100 11.77 -14.85 -7.87
CA GLU A 100 11.45 -13.60 -8.56
C GLU A 100 9.97 -13.26 -8.47
N ILE A 101 9.67 -11.97 -8.26
CA ILE A 101 8.32 -11.39 -8.16
C ILE A 101 8.20 -10.08 -8.96
N ASN A 102 6.98 -9.57 -9.11
CA ASN A 102 6.69 -8.26 -9.71
C ASN A 102 6.44 -7.16 -8.67
N SER A 103 6.02 -7.53 -7.45
CA SER A 103 5.41 -6.64 -6.47
C SER A 103 6.39 -6.01 -5.47
N ASN A 104 7.71 -5.91 -5.80
CA ASN A 104 8.57 -5.07 -4.99
C ASN A 104 8.15 -3.60 -5.19
N TYR A 105 7.46 -3.03 -4.19
CA TYR A 105 6.89 -1.68 -4.27
C TYR A 105 7.94 -0.58 -4.44
N GLY A 106 9.10 -0.74 -3.81
CA GLY A 106 10.22 0.18 -3.99
C GLY A 106 10.77 0.16 -5.42
N HIS A 107 10.90 -1.03 -6.01
CA HIS A 107 11.29 -1.16 -7.42
C HIS A 107 10.30 -0.45 -8.35
N LEU A 108 9.00 -0.51 -8.04
CA LEU A 108 7.97 0.11 -8.87
C LEU A 108 8.00 1.65 -8.81
N ILE A 109 8.40 2.26 -7.70
CA ILE A 109 8.38 3.72 -7.58
C ILE A 109 9.75 4.39 -7.71
N TYR A 110 10.85 3.69 -7.39
CA TYR A 110 12.20 4.28 -7.42
C TYR A 110 13.01 3.92 -8.67
N SER A 111 12.71 2.79 -9.34
CA SER A 111 13.57 2.33 -10.43
C SER A 111 13.44 3.18 -11.69
N LYS A 112 14.54 3.22 -12.48
CA LYS A 112 14.54 3.82 -13.81
C LYS A 112 13.56 3.12 -14.76
N LYS A 113 13.36 1.80 -14.59
CA LYS A 113 12.42 1.00 -15.38
C LYS A 113 11.01 1.58 -15.34
N TYR A 114 10.60 2.07 -14.18
CA TYR A 114 9.29 2.65 -13.95
C TYR A 114 9.35 4.18 -13.77
N PHE A 115 10.30 4.84 -14.45
CA PHE A 115 10.40 6.28 -14.61
C PHE A 115 10.70 7.05 -13.32
N LYS A 116 11.20 6.40 -12.24
CA LYS A 116 11.48 7.04 -10.95
C LYS A 116 10.29 7.89 -10.48
N GLN A 117 9.16 7.25 -10.32
CA GLN A 117 7.88 7.90 -10.03
C GLN A 117 7.95 8.77 -8.76
N TYR A 118 8.66 8.31 -7.73
CA TYR A 118 8.88 9.09 -6.51
C TYR A 118 9.47 10.47 -6.83
N ASP A 119 10.56 10.53 -7.59
CA ASP A 119 11.21 11.80 -7.97
C ASP A 119 10.26 12.70 -8.77
N LYS A 120 9.37 12.12 -9.58
CA LYS A 120 8.40 12.87 -10.36
C LYS A 120 7.30 13.47 -9.49
N VAL A 121 6.76 12.70 -8.56
CA VAL A 121 5.74 13.15 -7.61
C VAL A 121 6.33 14.22 -6.68
N PHE A 122 7.52 14.02 -6.15
CA PHE A 122 8.22 15.02 -5.34
C PHE A 122 8.36 16.36 -6.09
N LYS A 123 8.89 16.33 -7.32
CA LYS A 123 9.06 17.54 -8.15
C LYS A 123 7.74 18.21 -8.51
N GLU A 124 6.70 17.44 -8.79
CA GLU A 124 5.37 17.96 -9.08
C GLU A 124 4.80 18.70 -7.87
N LEU A 125 4.85 18.11 -6.67
CA LEU A 125 4.34 18.73 -5.45
C LEU A 125 5.21 19.91 -4.99
N LEU A 126 6.52 19.84 -5.22
CA LEU A 126 7.42 20.95 -4.91
C LEU A 126 7.13 22.18 -5.77
N SER A 127 6.86 22.00 -7.07
CA SER A 127 6.56 23.08 -7.99
C SER A 127 5.11 23.56 -7.94
N ASN A 128 4.19 22.68 -7.56
CA ASN A 128 2.75 22.95 -7.47
C ASN A 128 2.14 22.14 -6.30
N PRO A 129 2.18 22.68 -5.07
CA PRO A 129 1.63 21.99 -3.90
C PRO A 129 0.14 21.61 -4.02
N ASP A 130 -0.64 22.41 -4.75
CA ASP A 130 -2.07 22.15 -4.98
C ASP A 130 -2.36 21.09 -6.05
N SER A 131 -1.31 20.50 -6.65
CA SER A 131 -1.45 19.52 -7.71
C SER A 131 -2.36 18.35 -7.33
N ARG A 132 -3.06 17.81 -8.32
CA ARG A 132 -3.82 16.56 -8.26
C ARG A 132 -3.19 15.45 -9.12
N ARG A 133 -1.95 15.68 -9.57
CA ARG A 133 -1.18 14.75 -10.42
C ARG A 133 -0.08 14.00 -9.67
N GLY A 134 0.04 14.23 -8.35
CA GLY A 134 1.04 13.57 -7.51
C GLY A 134 0.72 12.09 -7.29
N SER A 135 0.69 11.30 -8.38
CA SER A 135 0.29 9.88 -8.33
C SER A 135 1.45 8.96 -8.71
N MET A 136 1.68 7.95 -7.88
CA MET A 136 2.56 6.81 -8.13
C MET A 136 1.71 5.61 -8.53
N ILE A 137 1.96 5.06 -9.71
CA ILE A 137 1.19 3.96 -10.30
C ILE A 137 1.98 2.67 -10.12
N TYR A 138 1.44 1.74 -9.34
CA TYR A 138 2.04 0.43 -9.07
C TYR A 138 1.59 -0.60 -10.11
N GLN A 139 0.30 -0.57 -10.44
CA GLN A 139 -0.30 -1.48 -11.39
C GLN A 139 -0.15 -0.98 -12.83
N ARG A 140 -0.15 -1.89 -13.79
CA ARG A 140 0.01 -1.59 -15.23
C ARG A 140 -0.72 -2.63 -16.10
N PRO A 141 -1.16 -2.28 -17.31
CA PRO A 141 -1.86 -3.23 -18.19
C PRO A 141 -1.07 -4.49 -18.53
N SER A 142 0.26 -4.37 -18.65
CA SER A 142 1.14 -5.50 -18.94
C SER A 142 1.18 -6.56 -17.83
N ILE A 143 0.65 -6.27 -16.63
CA ILE A 143 0.57 -7.23 -15.54
C ILE A 143 -0.23 -8.48 -15.92
N TRP A 144 -1.20 -8.38 -16.83
CA TRP A 144 -1.96 -9.52 -17.32
C TRP A 144 -1.10 -10.58 -18.04
N HIS A 145 0.07 -10.17 -18.52
CA HIS A 145 1.08 -11.06 -19.05
C HIS A 145 2.14 -11.40 -17.98
N GLU A 146 2.66 -10.38 -17.31
CA GLU A 146 3.79 -10.47 -16.39
C GLU A 146 3.51 -11.32 -15.15
N TYR A 147 2.25 -11.38 -14.66
CA TYR A 147 1.95 -12.05 -13.40
C TYR A 147 2.19 -13.56 -13.42
N LYS A 148 2.18 -14.18 -14.60
CA LYS A 148 2.46 -15.62 -14.82
C LYS A 148 3.83 -15.86 -15.47
N GLU A 149 4.50 -14.81 -15.89
CA GLU A 149 5.75 -14.93 -16.62
C GLU A 149 6.79 -15.69 -15.81
N ASN A 150 7.48 -16.65 -16.46
CA ASN A 150 8.51 -17.49 -15.84
C ASN A 150 8.03 -18.28 -14.59
N GLY A 151 6.74 -18.58 -14.48
CA GLY A 151 6.17 -19.34 -13.38
C GLY A 151 5.87 -18.54 -12.11
N LYS A 152 5.85 -17.20 -12.21
CA LYS A 152 5.33 -16.34 -11.14
C LYS A 152 3.82 -16.54 -10.97
N ASN A 153 3.30 -16.13 -9.82
CA ASN A 153 1.86 -15.98 -9.54
C ASN A 153 1.65 -14.68 -8.77
N ASP A 154 2.15 -13.57 -9.34
CA ASP A 154 2.26 -12.30 -8.66
C ASP A 154 1.55 -11.18 -9.43
N PHE A 155 0.27 -10.99 -9.10
CA PHE A 155 -0.55 -9.89 -9.61
C PHE A 155 -0.61 -8.77 -8.57
N ILE A 156 0.06 -7.65 -8.84
CA ILE A 156 0.23 -6.53 -7.91
C ILE A 156 -1.10 -6.12 -7.25
N CYS A 157 -1.10 -5.95 -5.91
CA CYS A 157 -2.30 -5.62 -5.14
C CYS A 157 -2.60 -4.11 -5.11
N THR A 158 -1.58 -3.26 -5.02
CA THR A 158 -1.73 -1.80 -5.05
C THR A 158 -1.87 -1.32 -6.48
N ASN A 159 -2.93 -0.57 -6.78
CA ASN A 159 -3.14 0.03 -8.09
C ASN A 159 -2.35 1.33 -8.24
N ALA A 160 -2.60 2.29 -7.36
CA ALA A 160 -1.97 3.61 -7.35
C ALA A 160 -2.07 4.24 -5.97
N VAL A 161 -1.18 5.20 -5.71
CA VAL A 161 -1.24 6.07 -4.54
C VAL A 161 -1.12 7.51 -5.01
N THR A 162 -2.10 8.35 -4.66
CA THR A 162 -2.08 9.78 -5.01
C THR A 162 -1.89 10.62 -3.76
N TYR A 163 -0.93 11.53 -3.82
CA TYR A 163 -0.54 12.42 -2.73
C TYR A 163 -1.11 13.82 -2.94
N TYR A 164 -1.57 14.43 -1.85
CA TYR A 164 -2.20 15.75 -1.84
C TYR A 164 -1.68 16.58 -0.68
N VAL A 165 -1.18 17.79 -0.96
CA VAL A 165 -0.95 18.78 0.10
C VAL A 165 -2.23 19.61 0.24
N ARG A 166 -2.92 19.48 1.37
CA ARG A 166 -4.15 20.23 1.68
C ARG A 166 -4.14 20.63 3.16
N ASP A 167 -4.59 21.83 3.46
CA ASP A 167 -4.64 22.35 4.85
C ASP A 167 -3.29 22.19 5.59
N ASN A 168 -2.18 22.46 4.90
CA ASN A 168 -0.81 22.28 5.37
C ASN A 168 -0.48 20.84 5.82
N LYS A 169 -1.14 19.84 5.23
CA LYS A 169 -0.88 18.41 5.48
C LYS A 169 -0.70 17.67 4.17
N LEU A 170 0.23 16.72 4.18
CA LEU A 170 0.42 15.77 3.09
C LEU A 170 -0.44 14.53 3.37
N HIS A 171 -1.48 14.34 2.57
CA HIS A 171 -2.35 13.18 2.61
C HIS A 171 -2.01 12.22 1.47
N CYS A 172 -2.34 10.94 1.61
CA CYS A 172 -2.36 10.03 0.47
C CYS A 172 -3.67 9.25 0.38
N VAL A 173 -4.03 8.91 -0.85
CA VAL A 173 -5.16 8.02 -1.16
C VAL A 173 -4.60 6.77 -1.81
N VAL A 174 -4.69 5.66 -1.09
CA VAL A 174 -4.20 4.35 -1.52
C VAL A 174 -5.33 3.57 -2.16
N GLN A 175 -5.15 3.14 -3.40
CA GLN A 175 -6.10 2.31 -4.12
C GLN A 175 -5.55 0.90 -4.29
N MET A 176 -6.22 -0.06 -3.69
CA MET A 176 -5.85 -1.48 -3.78
C MET A 176 -7.00 -2.29 -4.38
N ARG A 177 -6.66 -3.28 -5.25
CA ARG A 177 -7.64 -4.24 -5.76
C ARG A 177 -7.97 -5.33 -4.73
N SER A 178 -7.07 -5.59 -3.81
CA SER A 178 -7.17 -6.62 -2.79
C SER A 178 -6.26 -6.29 -1.62
N ASN A 179 -6.72 -6.54 -0.41
CA ASN A 179 -5.92 -6.43 0.80
C ASN A 179 -6.41 -7.45 1.83
N ASP A 180 -5.48 -8.18 2.45
CA ASP A 180 -5.78 -9.08 3.56
C ASP A 180 -5.79 -8.28 4.88
N VAL A 181 -6.93 -8.30 5.58
CA VAL A 181 -7.14 -7.49 6.78
C VAL A 181 -6.36 -7.96 8.02
N ILE A 182 -5.81 -9.17 8.00
CA ILE A 182 -5.13 -9.75 9.17
C ILE A 182 -3.61 -9.52 9.08
N PHE A 183 -2.98 -9.89 7.97
CA PHE A 183 -1.53 -9.82 7.80
C PHE A 183 -1.14 -8.75 6.77
N GLY A 184 -1.77 -8.74 5.61
CA GLY A 184 -1.41 -7.87 4.50
C GLY A 184 -1.56 -6.40 4.83
N TYR A 185 -2.69 -6.00 5.43
CA TYR A 185 -2.96 -4.60 5.76
C TYR A 185 -1.83 -3.95 6.59
N ARG A 186 -1.30 -4.65 7.59
CA ARG A 186 -0.24 -4.12 8.48
C ARG A 186 1.03 -3.76 7.70
N ASN A 187 1.42 -4.62 6.79
CA ASN A 187 2.62 -4.45 5.99
C ASN A 187 2.41 -3.38 4.90
N ASP A 188 1.25 -3.42 4.23
CA ASP A 188 0.88 -2.40 3.24
C ASP A 188 0.78 -1.01 3.90
N TYR A 189 0.15 -0.91 5.09
CA TYR A 189 0.09 0.34 5.85
C TYR A 189 1.49 0.87 6.17
N ALA A 190 2.39 0.01 6.67
CA ALA A 190 3.75 0.39 7.02
C ALA A 190 4.52 0.94 5.81
N TRP A 191 4.37 0.32 4.64
CA TRP A 191 4.95 0.84 3.41
C TRP A 191 4.36 2.20 3.01
N GLN A 192 3.06 2.34 3.05
CA GLN A 192 2.41 3.60 2.64
C GLN A 192 2.76 4.74 3.61
N GLU A 193 2.79 4.47 4.91
CA GLU A 193 3.23 5.43 5.92
C GLU A 193 4.70 5.81 5.73
N TYR A 194 5.56 4.84 5.45
CA TYR A 194 6.98 5.08 5.18
C TYR A 194 7.18 6.03 3.99
N VAL A 195 6.52 5.78 2.87
CA VAL A 195 6.62 6.63 1.68
C VAL A 195 6.02 8.02 1.93
N LEU A 196 4.90 8.09 2.66
CA LEU A 196 4.26 9.36 3.02
C LEU A 196 5.18 10.23 3.88
N ARG A 197 5.82 9.65 4.91
CA ARG A 197 6.79 10.34 5.78
C ARG A 197 8.00 10.82 5.00
N LYS A 198 8.60 9.94 4.21
CA LYS A 198 9.75 10.27 3.37
C LYS A 198 9.44 11.44 2.42
N LEU A 199 8.29 11.40 1.76
CA LEU A 199 7.87 12.47 0.84
C LEU A 199 7.59 13.79 1.61
N GLN A 200 7.00 13.72 2.79
CA GLN A 200 6.74 14.86 3.64
C GLN A 200 8.07 15.52 4.10
N GLU A 201 9.05 14.72 4.54
CA GLU A 201 10.38 15.20 4.95
C GLU A 201 11.11 15.85 3.76
N ASP A 202 11.11 15.21 2.59
CA ASP A 202 11.74 15.75 1.38
C ASP A 202 11.09 17.09 0.98
N LEU A 203 9.77 17.21 1.04
CA LEU A 203 9.05 18.45 0.76
C LEU A 203 9.39 19.52 1.80
N TYR A 204 9.42 19.17 3.07
CA TYR A 204 9.72 20.09 4.18
C TYR A 204 11.12 20.72 4.03
N TYR A 205 12.14 19.89 3.77
CA TYR A 205 13.52 20.37 3.59
C TYR A 205 13.71 21.19 2.30
N ASN A 206 12.76 21.13 1.37
CA ASN A 206 12.78 21.91 0.14
C ASN A 206 11.77 23.08 0.14
N GLY A 207 11.24 23.48 1.30
CA GLY A 207 10.48 24.71 1.51
C GLY A 207 8.95 24.56 1.49
N ILE A 208 8.42 23.31 1.36
CA ILE A 208 6.99 23.04 1.51
C ILE A 208 6.72 22.55 2.92
N HIS A 209 6.40 23.47 3.82
CA HIS A 209 6.14 23.16 5.23
C HIS A 209 4.75 22.57 5.41
N CYS A 210 4.67 21.26 5.41
CA CYS A 210 3.43 20.52 5.68
C CYS A 210 3.67 19.45 6.75
N GLU A 211 2.62 19.14 7.50
CA GLU A 211 2.56 18.03 8.46
C GLU A 211 2.12 16.74 7.76
N LEU A 212 2.21 15.61 8.46
CA LEU A 212 1.58 14.37 7.99
C LEU A 212 0.06 14.48 8.07
N GLY A 213 -0.58 14.03 7.01
CA GLY A 213 -2.03 13.95 6.88
C GLY A 213 -2.55 12.51 7.06
N ASP A 214 -3.68 12.22 6.42
CA ASP A 214 -4.34 10.91 6.49
C ASP A 214 -3.87 9.97 5.36
N ILE A 215 -4.00 8.68 5.62
CA ILE A 215 -3.91 7.59 4.65
C ILE A 215 -5.30 7.02 4.43
#